data_8ba0a5595ad0ce3af63098af655c4fe5
#
_entry.id   8ba0a5595ad0ce3af63098af655c4fe5
#
_cell.length_a   1.000
_cell.length_b   1.000
_cell.length_c   1.000
_cell.angle_alpha   90.00
_cell.angle_beta   90.00
_cell.angle_gamma   90.00
#
_symmetry.space_group_name_H-M   'P 1'
#
loop_
_entity.id
_entity.type
_entity.pdbx_description
1 polymer ?
#
loop_
_entity_poly.entity_id
_entity_poly.type
_entity_poly.pdbx_seq_one_letter_code
_entity_poly.pdbx_strand_id
1 'polypeptide(L)'
;AMNAVAASSTAMNAVAASSVARNVISASPYYDEKIKENDMAIAKLVVGFANLESARYSGCAGMAADSTAMTAVAASSTAMTAVAASGVALKAIAKAYKNTANMLKFLQAVNASDTLVKSIYNTLTNATTLFNAAQLGSQDGVTEANSWATTSAAPNAFLACACGYYSSRSDSVNVTYNGTVIAQGKTGTAKPGSVTSTNVNAITMAPSTFAENGDGYLAVQKFTAK
;
A
#
# COMPACT_ATOMS: atom_id res chain seq x y z
N ALA A 1 31.12 2.64 -7.58
CA ALA A 1 31.03 3.25 -6.23
C ALA A 1 29.68 2.96 -5.56
N MET A 2 28.53 3.26 -6.17
CA MET A 2 27.20 3.10 -5.54
C MET A 2 26.81 1.65 -5.23
N ASN A 3 27.24 0.67 -6.03
CA ASN A 3 27.03 -0.75 -5.67
C ASN A 3 27.70 -1.12 -4.33
N ALA A 4 28.90 -0.59 -4.08
CA ALA A 4 29.59 -0.82 -2.81
C ALA A 4 28.86 -0.15 -1.64
N VAL A 5 28.31 1.05 -1.85
CA VAL A 5 27.50 1.74 -0.81
C VAL A 5 26.22 0.94 -0.51
N ALA A 6 25.47 0.55 -1.53
CA ALA A 6 24.22 -0.21 -1.35
C ALA A 6 24.44 -1.60 -0.72
N ALA A 7 25.60 -2.22 -0.93
CA ALA A 7 25.97 -3.50 -0.33
C ALA A 7 26.59 -3.39 1.08
N SER A 8 26.96 -2.18 1.52
CA SER A 8 27.62 -1.95 2.80
C SER A 8 26.63 -1.46 3.87
N SER A 9 26.40 -2.30 4.88
CA SER A 9 25.57 -1.93 6.04
C SER A 9 26.06 -0.67 6.74
N THR A 10 27.38 -0.54 6.91
CA THR A 10 28.00 0.64 7.54
C THR A 10 27.78 1.90 6.71
N ALA A 11 27.99 1.82 5.38
CA ALA A 11 27.75 2.97 4.51
C ALA A 11 26.27 3.37 4.48
N MET A 12 25.36 2.40 4.41
CA MET A 12 23.93 2.66 4.43
C MET A 12 23.45 3.19 5.78
N ASN A 13 24.06 2.81 6.91
CA ASN A 13 23.79 3.43 8.20
C ASN A 13 24.19 4.91 8.21
N ALA A 14 25.35 5.25 7.66
CA ALA A 14 25.80 6.64 7.55
C ALA A 14 24.86 7.48 6.65
N VAL A 15 24.44 6.91 5.52
CA VAL A 15 23.42 7.52 4.64
C VAL A 15 22.11 7.74 5.39
N ALA A 16 21.61 6.72 6.07
CA ALA A 16 20.35 6.78 6.79
C ALA A 16 20.36 7.78 7.95
N ALA A 17 21.51 8.00 8.59
CA ALA A 17 21.67 8.98 9.66
C ALA A 17 21.68 10.44 9.16
N SER A 18 22.03 10.68 7.91
CA SER A 18 22.14 12.02 7.32
C SER A 18 20.96 12.39 6.45
N SER A 19 20.19 13.42 6.82
CA SER A 19 19.07 13.90 5.99
C SER A 19 19.53 14.36 4.60
N VAL A 20 20.69 15.02 4.52
CA VAL A 20 21.29 15.45 3.25
C VAL A 20 21.62 14.23 2.39
N ALA A 21 22.29 13.22 2.95
CA ALA A 21 22.67 12.02 2.20
C ALA A 21 21.43 11.23 1.72
N ARG A 22 20.39 11.09 2.57
CA ARG A 22 19.12 10.47 2.19
C ARG A 22 18.49 11.16 0.98
N ASN A 23 18.41 12.50 1.02
CA ASN A 23 17.80 13.27 -0.06
C ASN A 23 18.60 13.18 -1.36
N VAL A 24 19.93 13.28 -1.28
CA VAL A 24 20.81 13.14 -2.46
C VAL A 24 20.67 11.75 -3.10
N ILE A 25 20.69 10.69 -2.31
CA ILE A 25 20.55 9.31 -2.82
C ILE A 25 19.16 9.11 -3.44
N SER A 26 18.10 9.55 -2.79
CA SER A 26 16.73 9.38 -3.29
C SER A 26 16.45 10.14 -4.60
N ALA A 27 17.15 11.24 -4.83
CA ALA A 27 17.05 12.02 -6.06
C ALA A 27 18.00 11.53 -7.17
N SER A 28 18.88 10.57 -6.87
CA SER A 28 19.85 10.07 -7.84
C SER A 28 19.30 8.93 -8.69
N PRO A 29 19.76 8.76 -9.94
CA PRO A 29 19.39 7.61 -10.76
C PRO A 29 19.78 6.26 -10.12
N TYR A 30 20.76 6.24 -9.23
CA TYR A 30 21.16 5.05 -8.50
C TYR A 30 20.12 4.56 -7.47
N TYR A 31 19.18 5.41 -7.05
CA TYR A 31 18.07 5.00 -6.20
C TYR A 31 17.28 3.89 -6.89
N ASP A 32 16.85 4.11 -8.12
CA ASP A 32 16.09 3.15 -8.90
C ASP A 32 16.89 1.88 -9.23
N GLU A 33 18.15 2.03 -9.54
CA GLU A 33 18.98 0.92 -10.00
C GLU A 33 19.53 0.04 -8.87
N LYS A 34 19.84 0.62 -7.71
CA LYS A 34 20.68 -0.03 -6.69
C LYS A 34 20.12 -0.04 -5.28
N ILE A 35 19.19 0.86 -4.95
CA ILE A 35 18.71 1.05 -3.57
C ILE A 35 17.32 0.48 -3.37
N LYS A 36 16.34 0.91 -4.16
CA LYS A 36 14.93 0.61 -3.89
C LYS A 36 14.58 -0.88 -3.92
N GLU A 37 15.32 -1.68 -4.68
CA GLU A 37 15.13 -3.13 -4.76
C GLU A 37 16.23 -3.93 -4.02
N ASN A 38 17.08 -3.25 -3.26
CA ASN A 38 18.04 -3.89 -2.35
C ASN A 38 17.44 -3.93 -0.94
N ASP A 39 17.16 -5.12 -0.42
CA ASP A 39 16.43 -5.34 0.83
C ASP A 39 17.04 -4.59 2.03
N MET A 40 18.35 -4.69 2.22
CA MET A 40 19.05 -4.02 3.32
C MET A 40 19.10 -2.50 3.10
N ALA A 41 19.44 -2.06 1.88
CA ALA A 41 19.62 -0.65 1.61
C ALA A 41 18.31 0.12 1.71
N ILE A 42 17.21 -0.39 1.14
CA ILE A 42 15.91 0.26 1.22
C ILE A 42 15.35 0.27 2.65
N ALA A 43 15.51 -0.83 3.40
CA ALA A 43 15.09 -0.86 4.80
C ALA A 43 15.76 0.23 5.63
N LYS A 44 17.09 0.36 5.53
CA LYS A 44 17.86 1.39 6.23
C LYS A 44 17.46 2.80 5.81
N LEU A 45 17.24 3.03 4.52
CA LEU A 45 16.81 4.32 4.02
C LEU A 45 15.41 4.71 4.54
N VAL A 46 14.45 3.78 4.49
CA VAL A 46 13.07 3.97 4.97
C VAL A 46 13.05 4.31 6.46
N VAL A 47 13.72 3.52 7.30
CA VAL A 47 13.77 3.81 8.74
C VAL A 47 14.53 5.08 9.07
N GLY A 48 15.54 5.43 8.27
CA GLY A 48 16.22 6.73 8.35
C GLY A 48 15.28 7.90 8.06
N PHE A 49 14.43 7.82 7.03
CA PHE A 49 13.38 8.81 6.78
C PHE A 49 12.35 8.90 7.90
N ALA A 50 12.12 7.81 8.61
CA ALA A 50 11.27 7.76 9.80
C ALA A 50 12.00 8.19 11.10
N ASN A 51 13.24 8.70 11.00
CA ASN A 51 14.10 9.14 12.09
C ASN A 51 14.39 8.04 13.13
N LEU A 52 14.54 6.80 12.68
CA LEU A 52 14.93 5.67 13.50
C LEU A 52 16.39 5.27 13.26
N GLU A 53 16.96 4.56 14.25
CA GLU A 53 18.30 4.01 14.16
C GLU A 53 18.36 2.85 13.17
N SER A 54 18.96 3.09 12.01
CA SER A 54 18.99 2.13 10.89
C SER A 54 19.88 0.91 11.17
N ALA A 55 20.81 0.98 12.13
CA ALA A 55 21.68 -0.13 12.50
C ALA A 55 20.89 -1.35 13.03
N ARG A 56 19.70 -1.13 13.58
CA ARG A 56 18.81 -2.18 14.11
C ARG A 56 18.19 -3.06 13.02
N TYR A 57 18.19 -2.63 11.76
CA TYR A 57 17.47 -3.31 10.68
C TYR A 57 18.45 -3.81 9.61
N SER A 58 18.49 -5.13 9.44
CA SER A 58 19.28 -5.78 8.38
C SER A 58 18.54 -5.92 7.06
N GLY A 59 17.23 -5.68 7.03
CA GLY A 59 16.36 -5.77 5.86
C GLY A 59 14.91 -5.40 6.16
N CYS A 60 14.08 -5.40 5.13
CA CYS A 60 12.67 -5.00 5.20
C CYS A 60 11.83 -5.93 6.09
N ALA A 61 12.19 -7.20 6.19
CA ALA A 61 11.45 -8.15 7.04
C ALA A 61 11.52 -7.74 8.53
N GLY A 62 12.71 -7.34 9.00
CA GLY A 62 12.87 -6.84 10.37
C GLY A 62 12.11 -5.53 10.61
N MET A 63 12.15 -4.61 9.65
CA MET A 63 11.37 -3.37 9.68
C MET A 63 9.87 -3.65 9.74
N ALA A 64 9.35 -4.51 8.87
CA ALA A 64 7.93 -4.81 8.78
C ALA A 64 7.36 -5.55 10.01
N ALA A 65 8.19 -6.30 10.71
CA ALA A 65 7.82 -7.01 11.94
C ALA A 65 7.84 -6.09 13.18
N ASP A 66 8.60 -4.99 13.16
CA ASP A 66 8.76 -4.08 14.29
C ASP A 66 7.64 -3.03 14.33
N SER A 67 6.81 -3.07 15.39
CA SER A 67 5.69 -2.13 15.56
C SER A 67 6.14 -0.68 15.75
N THR A 68 7.31 -0.44 16.33
CA THR A 68 7.89 0.89 16.44
C THR A 68 8.28 1.43 15.08
N ALA A 69 8.95 0.59 14.26
CA ALA A 69 9.32 0.95 12.91
C ALA A 69 8.09 1.24 12.05
N MET A 70 7.12 0.33 12.02
CA MET A 70 5.91 0.51 11.20
C MET A 70 5.07 1.72 11.61
N THR A 71 5.03 2.06 12.92
CA THR A 71 4.37 3.28 13.39
C THR A 71 5.08 4.53 12.88
N ALA A 72 6.41 4.59 12.99
CA ALA A 72 7.19 5.74 12.55
C ALA A 72 7.20 5.88 11.03
N VAL A 73 7.30 4.76 10.29
CA VAL A 73 7.22 4.74 8.82
C VAL A 73 5.86 5.25 8.35
N ALA A 74 4.76 4.74 8.94
CA ALA A 74 3.41 5.18 8.58
C ALA A 74 3.17 6.68 8.85
N ALA A 75 3.86 7.25 9.84
CA ALA A 75 3.80 8.68 10.16
C ALA A 75 4.69 9.57 9.28
N SER A 76 5.60 8.99 8.50
CA SER A 76 6.55 9.72 7.63
C SER A 76 6.15 9.62 6.16
N SER A 77 5.72 10.73 5.57
CA SER A 77 5.35 10.76 4.13
C SER A 77 6.52 10.37 3.22
N THR A 78 7.74 10.78 3.56
CA THR A 78 8.95 10.42 2.79
C THR A 78 9.26 8.93 2.89
N ALA A 79 9.19 8.36 4.10
CA ALA A 79 9.36 6.92 4.30
C ALA A 79 8.29 6.12 3.54
N MET A 80 7.03 6.54 3.61
CA MET A 80 5.92 5.91 2.87
C MET A 80 6.10 5.99 1.36
N THR A 81 6.61 7.12 0.84
CA THR A 81 6.95 7.24 -0.59
C THR A 81 8.03 6.24 -1.00
N ALA A 82 9.08 6.08 -0.19
CA ALA A 82 10.15 5.12 -0.45
C ALA A 82 9.63 3.66 -0.41
N VAL A 83 8.78 3.33 0.56
CA VAL A 83 8.12 2.01 0.64
C VAL A 83 7.25 1.76 -0.59
N ALA A 84 6.40 2.74 -0.97
CA ALA A 84 5.47 2.61 -2.08
C ALA A 84 6.17 2.38 -3.44
N ALA A 85 7.40 2.85 -3.58
CA ALA A 85 8.22 2.68 -4.80
C ALA A 85 9.04 1.38 -4.82
N SER A 86 9.08 0.61 -3.71
CA SER A 86 9.91 -0.59 -3.57
C SER A 86 9.09 -1.88 -3.52
N GLY A 87 9.24 -2.73 -4.54
CA GLY A 87 8.61 -4.05 -4.55
C GLY A 87 9.10 -4.94 -3.42
N VAL A 88 10.38 -4.85 -3.06
CA VAL A 88 10.98 -5.61 -1.96
C VAL A 88 10.40 -5.19 -0.61
N ALA A 89 10.27 -3.88 -0.34
CA ALA A 89 9.65 -3.38 0.89
C ALA A 89 8.18 -3.78 0.99
N LEU A 90 7.40 -3.61 -0.08
CA LEU A 90 5.99 -4.01 -0.14
C LEU A 90 5.84 -5.52 0.09
N LYS A 91 6.69 -6.34 -0.50
CA LYS A 91 6.68 -7.80 -0.30
C LYS A 91 6.95 -8.19 1.15
N ALA A 92 7.89 -7.52 1.81
CA ALA A 92 8.19 -7.77 3.22
C ALA A 92 7.01 -7.38 4.12
N ILE A 93 6.37 -6.22 3.87
CA ILE A 93 5.19 -5.78 4.59
C ILE A 93 4.03 -6.74 4.37
N ALA A 94 3.79 -7.19 3.13
CA ALA A 94 2.75 -8.16 2.84
C ALA A 94 2.96 -9.49 3.58
N LYS A 95 4.19 -9.97 3.68
CA LYS A 95 4.53 -11.18 4.44
C LYS A 95 4.31 -11.04 5.94
N ALA A 96 4.37 -9.81 6.48
CA ALA A 96 4.12 -9.51 7.90
C ALA A 96 2.61 -9.38 8.22
N TYR A 97 1.70 -9.85 7.34
CA TYR A 97 0.24 -9.69 7.45
C TYR A 97 -0.37 -10.17 8.79
N LYS A 98 0.29 -11.10 9.48
CA LYS A 98 -0.17 -11.58 10.79
C LYS A 98 -0.12 -10.51 11.89
N ASN A 99 0.71 -9.48 11.71
CA ASN A 99 0.67 -8.31 12.58
C ASN A 99 -0.39 -7.32 12.06
N THR A 100 -1.65 -7.59 12.40
CA THR A 100 -2.80 -6.82 11.92
C THR A 100 -2.74 -5.34 12.33
N ALA A 101 -2.16 -5.03 13.49
CA ALA A 101 -2.02 -3.65 13.97
C ALA A 101 -1.04 -2.85 13.10
N ASN A 102 0.12 -3.43 12.75
CA ASN A 102 1.08 -2.80 11.84
C ASN A 102 0.47 -2.63 10.45
N MET A 103 -0.22 -3.66 9.96
CA MET A 103 -0.86 -3.62 8.66
C MET A 103 -1.96 -2.55 8.60
N LEU A 104 -2.78 -2.43 9.64
CA LEU A 104 -3.81 -1.39 9.71
C LEU A 104 -3.20 0.01 9.61
N LYS A 105 -2.14 0.29 10.38
CA LYS A 105 -1.44 1.59 10.33
C LYS A 105 -0.88 1.87 8.93
N PHE A 106 -0.26 0.88 8.31
CA PHE A 106 0.26 0.99 6.95
C PHE A 106 -0.86 1.30 5.96
N LEU A 107 -1.95 0.53 5.96
CA LEU A 107 -3.07 0.72 5.05
C LEU A 107 -3.79 2.06 5.26
N GLN A 108 -3.93 2.53 6.50
CA GLN A 108 -4.46 3.86 6.79
C GLN A 108 -3.58 4.97 6.20
N ALA A 109 -2.25 4.87 6.38
CA ALA A 109 -1.31 5.84 5.83
C ALA A 109 -1.31 5.85 4.28
N VAL A 110 -1.38 4.68 3.66
CA VAL A 110 -1.49 4.54 2.20
C VAL A 110 -2.75 5.22 1.68
N ASN A 111 -3.91 4.87 2.25
CA ASN A 111 -5.20 5.34 1.74
C ASN A 111 -5.51 6.80 2.10
N ALA A 112 -4.72 7.42 2.96
CA ALA A 112 -4.75 8.86 3.19
C ALA A 112 -4.17 9.68 2.02
N SER A 113 -3.54 9.02 1.02
CA SER A 113 -2.85 9.69 -0.09
C SER A 113 -3.11 8.98 -1.42
N ASP A 114 -3.82 9.63 -2.34
CA ASP A 114 -4.01 9.13 -3.72
C ASP A 114 -2.67 8.86 -4.42
N THR A 115 -1.65 9.66 -4.13
CA THR A 115 -0.31 9.46 -4.70
C THR A 115 0.32 8.16 -4.23
N LEU A 116 0.20 7.82 -2.94
CA LEU A 116 0.70 6.55 -2.41
C LEU A 116 -0.08 5.36 -2.96
N VAL A 117 -1.41 5.45 -3.03
CA VAL A 117 -2.26 4.41 -3.64
C VAL A 117 -1.80 4.11 -5.07
N LYS A 118 -1.64 5.14 -5.90
CA LYS A 118 -1.19 4.99 -7.30
C LYS A 118 0.25 4.49 -7.40
N SER A 119 1.15 4.95 -6.53
CA SER A 119 2.54 4.49 -6.50
C SER A 119 2.63 3.00 -6.17
N ILE A 120 1.91 2.53 -5.15
CA ILE A 120 1.84 1.11 -4.81
C ILE A 120 1.26 0.31 -5.97
N TYR A 121 0.13 0.74 -6.55
CA TYR A 121 -0.47 0.06 -7.70
C TYR A 121 0.55 -0.13 -8.84
N ASN A 122 1.31 0.91 -9.18
CA ASN A 122 2.33 0.85 -10.24
C ASN A 122 3.53 -0.05 -9.90
N THR A 123 3.80 -0.24 -8.62
CA THR A 123 4.90 -1.11 -8.13
C THR A 123 4.48 -2.57 -8.06
N LEU A 124 3.17 -2.84 -7.95
CA LEU A 124 2.62 -4.19 -7.88
C LEU A 124 2.58 -4.86 -9.26
N THR A 125 2.63 -6.20 -9.28
CA THR A 125 2.65 -7.00 -10.52
C THR A 125 1.71 -8.20 -10.44
N ASN A 126 1.45 -8.83 -11.61
CA ASN A 126 0.66 -10.06 -11.70
C ASN A 126 -0.77 -9.91 -11.16
N ALA A 127 -1.51 -8.95 -11.70
CA ALA A 127 -2.90 -8.69 -11.35
C ALA A 127 -3.82 -9.87 -11.70
N THR A 128 -4.68 -10.24 -10.75
CA THR A 128 -5.79 -11.18 -10.96
C THR A 128 -7.07 -10.51 -10.45
N THR A 129 -8.08 -10.42 -11.29
CA THR A 129 -9.39 -9.86 -10.90
C THR A 129 -10.07 -10.77 -9.90
N LEU A 130 -10.49 -10.23 -8.76
CA LEU A 130 -11.31 -10.92 -7.75
C LEU A 130 -12.78 -10.54 -7.91
N PHE A 131 -13.04 -9.24 -8.05
CA PHE A 131 -14.38 -8.69 -8.22
C PHE A 131 -14.36 -7.64 -9.33
N ASN A 132 -15.47 -7.52 -10.02
CA ASN A 132 -15.75 -6.39 -10.89
C ASN A 132 -17.18 -5.87 -10.62
N ALA A 133 -17.48 -4.70 -11.11
CA ALA A 133 -18.77 -4.05 -10.87
C ALA A 133 -19.99 -4.89 -11.30
N ALA A 134 -19.84 -5.77 -12.29
CA ALA A 134 -20.90 -6.66 -12.73
C ALA A 134 -21.18 -7.78 -11.71
N GLN A 135 -20.18 -8.19 -10.95
CA GLN A 135 -20.32 -9.23 -9.91
C GLN A 135 -21.01 -8.71 -8.65
N LEU A 136 -21.03 -7.40 -8.45
CA LEU A 136 -21.60 -6.77 -7.26
C LEU A 136 -23.10 -6.50 -7.40
N GLY A 137 -23.71 -6.88 -8.54
CA GLY A 137 -25.13 -6.75 -8.76
C GLY A 137 -25.64 -5.34 -8.49
N SER A 138 -25.35 -4.39 -9.39
CA SER A 138 -26.01 -3.09 -9.36
C SER A 138 -27.50 -3.31 -9.55
N GLN A 139 -28.27 -3.24 -8.46
CA GLN A 139 -29.72 -3.15 -8.55
C GLN A 139 -30.10 -1.69 -8.48
N ASP A 140 -30.56 -1.17 -9.58
CA ASP A 140 -31.20 0.15 -9.63
C ASP A 140 -32.31 0.21 -8.56
N GLY A 141 -32.11 1.05 -7.56
CA GLY A 141 -33.16 1.46 -6.62
C GLY A 141 -33.34 0.64 -5.34
N VAL A 142 -32.42 -0.24 -4.97
CA VAL A 142 -32.50 -0.97 -3.68
C VAL A 142 -31.53 -0.39 -2.66
N THR A 143 -32.05 0.09 -1.55
CA THR A 143 -31.31 0.64 -0.39
C THR A 143 -30.77 -0.47 0.53
N GLU A 144 -30.28 -1.57 0.01
CA GLU A 144 -29.70 -2.63 0.84
C GLU A 144 -28.18 -2.49 0.89
N ALA A 145 -27.63 -2.46 2.11
CA ALA A 145 -26.21 -2.53 2.33
C ALA A 145 -25.71 -3.94 1.95
N ASN A 146 -24.92 -4.04 0.90
CA ASN A 146 -24.27 -5.26 0.48
C ASN A 146 -22.85 -5.30 1.06
N SER A 147 -22.44 -6.44 1.60
CA SER A 147 -21.09 -6.63 2.13
C SER A 147 -20.43 -7.84 1.51
N TRP A 148 -19.19 -7.69 1.11
CA TRP A 148 -18.36 -8.76 0.56
C TRP A 148 -17.07 -8.90 1.36
N ALA A 149 -16.59 -10.12 1.53
CA ALA A 149 -15.35 -10.41 2.23
C ALA A 149 -14.35 -11.07 1.28
N THR A 150 -13.08 -10.71 1.42
CA THR A 150 -11.97 -11.22 0.60
C THR A 150 -11.28 -12.43 1.22
N THR A 151 -12.00 -13.29 1.91
CA THR A 151 -11.44 -14.45 2.62
C THR A 151 -10.73 -15.45 1.70
N SER A 152 -11.07 -15.48 0.41
CA SER A 152 -10.44 -16.33 -0.60
C SER A 152 -9.14 -15.75 -1.20
N ALA A 153 -8.83 -14.48 -0.94
CA ALA A 153 -7.58 -13.89 -1.40
C ALA A 153 -6.41 -14.36 -0.55
N ALA A 154 -5.23 -14.54 -1.18
CA ALA A 154 -4.02 -14.86 -0.42
C ALA A 154 -3.73 -13.75 0.62
N PRO A 155 -3.58 -14.09 1.90
CA PRO A 155 -3.45 -13.08 2.95
C PRO A 155 -2.19 -12.21 2.82
N ASN A 156 -1.17 -12.68 2.13
CA ASN A 156 0.09 -11.99 1.87
C ASN A 156 0.14 -11.27 0.51
N ALA A 157 -1.01 -11.00 -0.08
CA ALA A 157 -1.12 -10.24 -1.33
C ALA A 157 -1.86 -8.92 -1.10
N PHE A 158 -1.47 -7.87 -1.81
CA PHE A 158 -2.21 -6.62 -1.85
C PHE A 158 -3.43 -6.73 -2.76
N LEU A 159 -4.46 -5.99 -2.38
CA LEU A 159 -5.68 -5.81 -3.14
C LEU A 159 -5.78 -4.34 -3.53
N ALA A 160 -5.78 -4.07 -4.82
CA ALA A 160 -6.04 -2.74 -5.35
C ALA A 160 -7.53 -2.62 -5.71
N CYS A 161 -8.14 -1.55 -5.30
CA CYS A 161 -9.56 -1.33 -5.46
C CYS A 161 -9.83 -0.06 -6.27
N ALA A 162 -10.83 -0.14 -7.13
CA ALA A 162 -11.50 1.00 -7.73
C ALA A 162 -12.94 0.99 -7.23
N CYS A 163 -13.27 1.89 -6.31
CA CYS A 163 -14.59 1.99 -5.69
C CYS A 163 -15.14 3.39 -5.77
N GLY A 164 -16.47 3.50 -5.95
CA GLY A 164 -17.15 4.77 -6.08
C GLY A 164 -18.67 4.63 -6.15
N TYR A 165 -19.36 5.74 -6.31
CA TYR A 165 -20.81 5.81 -6.41
C TYR A 165 -21.26 6.96 -7.33
N TYR A 166 -22.44 6.80 -7.92
CA TYR A 166 -22.91 7.69 -8.98
C TYR A 166 -23.59 8.96 -8.50
N SER A 167 -24.23 8.94 -7.36
CA SER A 167 -25.20 9.96 -7.00
C SER A 167 -24.84 10.73 -5.73
N SER A 168 -25.48 11.86 -5.55
CA SER A 168 -25.42 12.71 -4.37
C SER A 168 -26.33 12.25 -3.21
N ARG A 169 -26.95 11.09 -3.33
CA ARG A 169 -27.73 10.48 -2.25
C ARG A 169 -26.79 9.91 -1.19
N SER A 170 -27.34 9.27 -0.18
CA SER A 170 -26.57 8.61 0.90
C SER A 170 -25.77 7.38 0.45
N ASP A 171 -25.38 7.32 -0.82
CA ASP A 171 -24.63 6.21 -1.40
C ASP A 171 -23.20 6.23 -0.88
N SER A 172 -22.67 5.07 -0.57
CA SER A 172 -21.31 4.95 -0.09
C SER A 172 -20.72 3.59 -0.42
N VAL A 173 -19.41 3.56 -0.63
CA VAL A 173 -18.63 2.33 -0.69
C VAL A 173 -17.50 2.46 0.32
N ASN A 174 -17.42 1.52 1.25
CA ASN A 174 -16.39 1.51 2.28
C ASN A 174 -15.49 0.29 2.10
N VAL A 175 -14.18 0.50 2.19
CA VAL A 175 -13.17 -0.56 2.30
C VAL A 175 -12.75 -0.65 3.75
N THR A 176 -12.98 -1.82 4.36
CA THR A 176 -12.72 -2.06 5.78
C THR A 176 -11.67 -3.15 5.95
N TYR A 177 -10.67 -2.90 6.78
CA TYR A 177 -9.67 -3.89 7.18
C TYR A 177 -9.70 -4.04 8.70
N ASN A 178 -9.82 -5.29 9.16
CA ASN A 178 -9.89 -5.61 10.61
C ASN A 178 -10.91 -4.75 11.38
N GLY A 179 -12.12 -4.58 10.83
CA GLY A 179 -13.20 -3.80 11.45
C GLY A 179 -13.06 -2.27 11.35
N THR A 180 -11.99 -1.76 10.75
CA THR A 180 -11.75 -0.31 10.59
C THR A 180 -11.88 0.08 9.13
N VAL A 181 -12.68 1.13 8.84
CA VAL A 181 -12.75 1.73 7.51
C VAL A 181 -11.40 2.39 7.20
N ILE A 182 -10.77 1.97 6.10
CA ILE A 182 -9.46 2.46 5.65
C ILE A 182 -9.54 3.30 4.38
N ALA A 183 -10.62 3.17 3.62
CA ALA A 183 -10.88 3.97 2.43
C ALA A 183 -12.37 4.06 2.15
N GLN A 184 -12.77 5.10 1.40
CA GLN A 184 -14.13 5.32 0.92
C GLN A 184 -14.13 5.55 -0.58
N GLY A 185 -15.17 5.08 -1.25
CA GLY A 185 -15.40 5.34 -2.67
C GLY A 185 -15.61 6.82 -2.95
N LYS A 186 -15.28 7.23 -4.16
CA LYS A 186 -15.42 8.62 -4.63
C LYS A 186 -16.68 8.80 -5.46
N THR A 187 -17.35 9.95 -5.27
CA THR A 187 -18.54 10.33 -6.04
C THR A 187 -18.19 10.58 -7.50
N GLY A 188 -19.13 10.24 -8.40
CA GLY A 188 -19.06 10.64 -9.81
C GLY A 188 -18.02 9.91 -10.66
N THR A 189 -17.44 8.83 -10.15
CA THR A 189 -16.49 8.01 -10.91
C THR A 189 -17.26 7.04 -11.81
N ALA A 190 -16.85 6.87 -13.06
CA ALA A 190 -17.47 5.91 -13.96
C ALA A 190 -17.28 4.47 -13.46
N LYS A 191 -18.28 3.61 -13.68
CA LYS A 191 -18.25 2.19 -13.32
C LYS A 191 -17.00 1.53 -13.91
N PRO A 192 -16.06 1.01 -13.12
CA PRO A 192 -14.85 0.39 -13.65
C PRO A 192 -15.13 -1.03 -14.14
N GLY A 193 -14.62 -1.38 -15.32
CA GLY A 193 -14.54 -2.76 -15.77
C GLY A 193 -13.37 -3.52 -15.10
N SER A 194 -12.35 -2.79 -14.67
CA SER A 194 -11.15 -3.31 -13.99
C SER A 194 -10.49 -2.19 -13.20
N VAL A 195 -9.55 -2.55 -12.32
CA VAL A 195 -8.68 -1.58 -11.65
C VAL A 195 -7.56 -1.15 -12.60
N THR A 196 -7.34 0.14 -12.71
CA THR A 196 -6.29 0.76 -13.54
C THR A 196 -5.55 1.83 -12.74
N SER A 197 -4.42 2.31 -13.25
CA SER A 197 -3.66 3.41 -12.63
C SER A 197 -4.44 4.73 -12.55
N THR A 198 -5.49 4.89 -13.35
CA THR A 198 -6.33 6.10 -13.36
C THR A 198 -7.49 6.03 -12.38
N ASN A 199 -8.04 4.83 -12.13
CA ASN A 199 -9.24 4.66 -11.29
C ASN A 199 -8.96 4.00 -9.94
N VAL A 200 -7.76 3.45 -9.69
CA VAL A 200 -7.40 2.91 -8.38
C VAL A 200 -7.49 4.00 -7.32
N ASN A 201 -8.20 3.73 -6.25
CA ASN A 201 -8.41 4.68 -5.16
C ASN A 201 -8.32 4.07 -3.76
N ALA A 202 -8.07 2.77 -3.65
CA ALA A 202 -7.74 2.14 -2.39
C ALA A 202 -6.78 0.96 -2.54
N ILE A 203 -5.96 0.74 -1.52
CA ILE A 203 -5.11 -0.45 -1.34
C ILE A 203 -5.51 -1.11 -0.03
N THR A 204 -5.70 -2.42 -0.06
CA THR A 204 -5.97 -3.21 1.13
C THR A 204 -5.30 -4.58 1.07
N MET A 205 -5.62 -5.46 2.00
CA MET A 205 -5.19 -6.88 2.05
C MET A 205 -6.34 -7.76 2.57
N ALA A 206 -6.28 -9.05 2.31
CA ALA A 206 -7.19 -9.99 2.96
C ALA A 206 -6.82 -10.24 4.44
N PRO A 207 -7.79 -10.39 5.34
CA PRO A 207 -9.21 -10.26 5.07
C PRO A 207 -9.65 -8.79 5.08
N SER A 208 -10.37 -8.39 4.04
CA SER A 208 -11.04 -7.10 3.98
C SER A 208 -12.53 -7.30 3.74
N THR A 209 -13.32 -6.35 4.20
CA THR A 209 -14.74 -6.26 3.91
C THR A 209 -15.02 -5.01 3.10
N PHE A 210 -15.88 -5.16 2.12
CA PHE A 210 -16.37 -4.06 1.31
C PHE A 210 -17.86 -3.94 1.59
N ALA A 211 -18.31 -2.74 1.92
CA ALA A 211 -19.71 -2.43 2.15
C ALA A 211 -20.16 -1.37 1.15
N GLU A 212 -21.24 -1.64 0.46
CA GLU A 212 -21.88 -0.74 -0.49
C GLU A 212 -23.28 -0.40 0.00
N ASN A 213 -23.67 0.86 -0.14
CA ASN A 213 -25.00 1.36 0.10
C ASN A 213 -25.44 2.22 -1.10
N GLY A 214 -26.58 1.90 -1.69
CA GLY A 214 -27.11 2.57 -2.86
C GLY A 214 -26.44 2.16 -4.18
N ASP A 215 -26.21 3.14 -5.05
CA ASP A 215 -25.65 2.94 -6.41
C ASP A 215 -24.11 2.89 -6.42
N GLY A 216 -23.52 2.14 -5.51
CA GLY A 216 -22.08 1.97 -5.43
C GLY A 216 -21.55 0.93 -6.43
N TYR A 217 -20.26 0.98 -6.69
CA TYR A 217 -19.55 -0.01 -7.48
C TYR A 217 -18.16 -0.28 -6.93
N LEU A 218 -17.67 -1.49 -7.17
CA LEU A 218 -16.37 -1.94 -6.73
C LEU A 218 -15.73 -2.86 -7.77
N ALA A 219 -14.48 -2.59 -8.11
CA ALA A 219 -13.60 -3.55 -8.76
C ALA A 219 -12.40 -3.81 -7.86
N VAL A 220 -12.00 -5.06 -7.70
CA VAL A 220 -10.87 -5.47 -6.86
C VAL A 220 -9.97 -6.39 -7.65
N GLN A 221 -8.68 -6.07 -7.66
CA GLN A 221 -7.63 -6.91 -8.22
C GLN A 221 -6.62 -7.28 -7.14
N LYS A 222 -6.20 -8.54 -7.15
CA LYS A 222 -5.13 -9.07 -6.31
C LYS A 222 -3.80 -8.91 -7.03
N PHE A 223 -2.81 -8.43 -6.29
CA PHE A 223 -1.44 -8.26 -6.77
C PHE A 223 -0.46 -8.94 -5.83
N THR A 224 0.62 -9.46 -6.39
CA THR A 224 1.80 -9.81 -5.63
C THR A 224 2.85 -8.72 -5.82
N ALA A 225 3.53 -8.34 -4.74
CA ALA A 225 4.70 -7.46 -4.84
C ALA A 225 5.87 -8.22 -5.51
N LYS A 226 6.71 -7.47 -6.24
CA LYS A 226 7.91 -8.01 -6.91
C LYS A 226 8.84 -8.75 -5.97
#